data_75eb05a63e9a7fb3f7384bc1125a8889
#
_entry.id   75eb05a63e9a7fb3f7384bc1125a8889
#
_cell.length_a   1.000
_cell.length_b   1.000
_cell.length_c   1.000
_cell.angle_alpha   90.00
_cell.angle_beta   90.00
_cell.angle_gamma   90.00
#
_symmetry.space_group_name_H-M   'P 1'
#
loop_
_entity.id
_entity.type
_entity.pdbx_description
1 polymer ?
#
loop_
_entity_poly.entity_id
_entity_poly.type
_entity_poly.pdbx_seq_one_letter_code
_entity_poly.pdbx_strand_id
1 'polypeptide(L)'
;MLIEANKLIKLYIDKEWKKNIVILDASWYLPNAKREPIKEFKNTHLPDALYFDIDQVSDTSSNLPHTIPTKNQFEFNMQKLGINNDSHVIIYSMDGIGTSPRAWWLFRLYKHKNVSVLNGGMKAWKAIN
;
A
#
# COMPACT_ATOMS: atom_id res chain seq x y z
N MET A 1 6.84 -10.15 -3.58
CA MET A 1 8.20 -9.63 -3.88
C MET A 1 8.53 -8.48 -2.93
N LEU A 2 9.68 -8.57 -2.27
CA LEU A 2 10.12 -7.53 -1.34
C LEU A 2 11.05 -6.53 -2.03
N ILE A 3 10.97 -5.27 -1.61
CA ILE A 3 11.93 -4.25 -2.01
C ILE A 3 12.60 -3.70 -0.75
N GLU A 4 13.93 -3.53 -0.78
CA GLU A 4 14.67 -2.98 0.34
C GLU A 4 14.60 -1.46 0.35
N ALA A 5 14.67 -0.87 1.55
CA ALA A 5 14.55 0.59 1.70
C ALA A 5 15.65 1.36 0.96
N ASN A 6 16.87 0.82 0.95
CA ASN A 6 17.98 1.48 0.24
C ASN A 6 17.77 1.48 -1.28
N LYS A 7 17.10 0.46 -1.83
CA LYS A 7 16.74 0.45 -3.23
C LYS A 7 15.61 1.45 -3.51
N LEU A 8 14.64 1.53 -2.62
CA LEU A 8 13.52 2.46 -2.79
C LEU A 8 13.99 3.91 -2.79
N ILE A 9 14.92 4.28 -1.89
CA ILE A 9 15.42 5.66 -1.85
C ILE A 9 16.14 6.04 -3.15
N LYS A 10 16.84 5.10 -3.76
CA LYS A 10 17.47 5.33 -5.08
C LYS A 10 16.42 5.61 -6.14
N LEU A 11 15.28 4.93 -6.07
CA LEU A 11 14.18 5.19 -6.98
C LEU A 11 13.61 6.59 -6.80
N TYR A 12 13.52 7.09 -5.57
CA TYR A 12 13.07 8.47 -5.33
C TYR A 12 14.02 9.53 -5.93
N ILE A 13 15.29 9.22 -6.01
CA ILE A 13 16.29 10.14 -6.57
C ILE A 13 16.18 10.20 -8.10
N ASP A 14 15.80 9.11 -8.75
CA ASP A 14 15.61 9.06 -10.19
C ASP A 14 14.22 9.59 -10.56
N LYS A 15 14.18 10.77 -11.14
CA LYS A 15 12.92 11.48 -11.41
C LYS A 15 12.09 10.87 -12.53
N GLU A 16 12.69 10.09 -13.43
CA GLU A 16 11.94 9.55 -14.58
C GLU A 16 10.95 8.46 -14.21
N TRP A 17 11.27 7.66 -13.22
CA TRP A 17 10.40 6.55 -12.82
C TRP A 17 9.16 7.00 -12.04
N LYS A 18 9.16 8.19 -11.46
CA LYS A 18 8.04 8.72 -10.66
C LYS A 18 6.69 8.62 -11.37
N LYS A 19 6.70 8.69 -12.70
CA LYS A 19 5.46 8.64 -13.50
C LYS A 19 4.76 7.30 -13.42
N ASN A 20 5.50 6.22 -13.12
CA ASN A 20 4.99 4.86 -13.15
C ASN A 20 4.97 4.18 -11.80
N ILE A 21 5.36 4.86 -10.73
CA ILE A 21 5.39 4.26 -9.39
C ILE A 21 4.34 4.90 -8.51
N VAL A 22 3.60 4.05 -7.79
CA VAL A 22 2.61 4.47 -6.80
C VAL A 22 2.97 3.81 -5.47
N ILE A 23 3.15 4.64 -4.44
CA ILE A 23 3.49 4.17 -3.10
C ILE A 23 2.22 4.16 -2.27
N LEU A 24 1.92 3.03 -1.62
CA LEU A 24 0.70 2.87 -0.83
C LEU A 24 1.03 2.50 0.61
N ASP A 25 0.47 3.25 1.55
CA ASP A 25 0.42 2.86 2.95
C ASP A 25 -0.82 1.99 3.16
N ALA A 26 -0.61 0.72 3.47
CA ALA A 26 -1.69 -0.25 3.70
C ALA A 26 -1.78 -0.65 5.18
N SER A 27 -1.45 0.27 6.07
CA SER A 27 -1.54 0.02 7.51
C SER A 27 -2.98 -0.19 7.96
N TRP A 28 -3.17 -1.16 8.83
CA TRP A 28 -4.43 -1.44 9.48
C TRP A 28 -4.15 -2.04 10.84
N TYR A 29 -4.97 -1.69 11.82
CA TYR A 29 -4.76 -2.17 13.19
C TYR A 29 -6.04 -2.80 13.73
N LEU A 30 -5.87 -3.76 14.65
CA LEU A 30 -7.00 -4.32 15.37
C LEU A 30 -7.69 -3.23 16.19
N PRO A 31 -9.03 -3.32 16.37
CA PRO A 31 -9.76 -2.29 17.10
C PRO A 31 -9.24 -2.04 18.52
N ASN A 32 -8.72 -3.08 19.20
CA ASN A 32 -8.19 -2.95 20.56
C ASN A 32 -6.81 -2.32 20.62
N ALA A 33 -6.16 -2.10 19.48
CA ALA A 33 -4.85 -1.44 19.45
C ALA A 33 -4.94 0.05 19.76
N LYS A 34 -6.11 0.65 19.67
CA LYS A 34 -6.35 2.09 19.91
C LYS A 34 -5.46 2.97 19.04
N ARG A 35 -5.27 2.54 17.79
CA ARG A 35 -4.48 3.28 16.79
C ARG A 35 -5.38 3.63 15.62
N GLU A 36 -5.07 4.74 14.96
CA GLU A 36 -5.85 5.23 13.82
C GLU A 36 -4.93 5.36 12.61
N PRO A 37 -4.98 4.39 11.66
CA PRO A 37 -4.04 4.38 10.54
C PRO A 37 -4.13 5.63 9.67
N ILE A 38 -5.32 6.18 9.46
CA ILE A 38 -5.47 7.38 8.64
C ILE A 38 -4.79 8.58 9.28
N LYS A 39 -4.92 8.74 10.60
CA LYS A 39 -4.25 9.83 11.32
C LYS A 39 -2.75 9.67 11.30
N GLU A 40 -2.26 8.44 11.47
CA GLU A 40 -0.83 8.17 11.40
C GLU A 40 -0.29 8.47 10.01
N PHE A 41 -1.04 8.11 8.96
CA PHE A 41 -0.67 8.44 7.59
C PHE A 41 -0.57 9.96 7.38
N LYS A 42 -1.54 10.72 7.86
CA LYS A 42 -1.51 12.18 7.73
C LYS A 42 -0.33 12.82 8.44
N ASN A 43 0.09 12.25 9.57
CA ASN A 43 1.22 12.77 10.34
C ASN A 43 2.56 12.40 9.72
N THR A 44 2.70 11.16 9.23
CA THR A 44 3.96 10.65 8.70
C THR A 44 3.68 9.61 7.62
N HIS A 45 4.19 9.86 6.43
CA HIS A 45 4.11 8.91 5.32
C HIS A 45 5.32 9.07 4.41
N LEU A 46 5.60 8.06 3.60
CA LEU A 46 6.66 8.18 2.60
C LEU A 46 6.29 9.28 1.60
N PRO A 47 7.31 9.95 1.01
CA PRO A 47 7.02 11.00 0.02
C PRO A 47 6.10 10.51 -1.09
N ASP A 48 5.10 11.31 -1.42
CA ASP A 48 4.10 11.04 -2.46
C ASP A 48 3.26 9.79 -2.24
N ALA A 49 3.28 9.21 -1.04
CA ALA A 49 2.48 8.04 -0.72
C ALA A 49 0.98 8.36 -0.65
N LEU A 50 0.19 7.38 -1.00
CA LEU A 50 -1.27 7.41 -0.86
C LEU A 50 -1.70 6.37 0.17
N TYR A 51 -2.87 6.56 0.75
CA TYR A 51 -3.39 5.60 1.72
C TYR A 51 -4.26 4.56 1.03
N PHE A 52 -3.95 3.27 1.29
CA PHE A 52 -4.75 2.14 0.84
C PHE A 52 -5.62 1.70 2.01
N ASP A 53 -6.92 2.04 1.95
CA ASP A 53 -7.85 1.73 3.03
C ASP A 53 -8.37 0.31 2.88
N ILE A 54 -7.87 -0.61 3.70
CA ILE A 54 -8.25 -2.02 3.65
C ILE A 54 -9.76 -2.21 3.86
N ASP A 55 -10.37 -1.37 4.69
CA ASP A 55 -11.81 -1.47 4.95
C ASP A 55 -12.64 -1.06 3.73
N GLN A 56 -12.18 -0.06 2.98
CA GLN A 56 -12.84 0.37 1.74
C GLN A 56 -12.56 -0.58 0.59
N VAL A 57 -11.35 -1.13 0.52
CA VAL A 57 -10.97 -2.08 -0.52
C VAL A 57 -11.34 -3.49 -0.07
N SER A 58 -12.64 -3.71 0.09
CA SER A 58 -13.24 -4.97 0.48
C SER A 58 -14.63 -5.03 -0.13
N ASP A 59 -15.31 -6.17 0.00
CA ASP A 59 -16.69 -6.26 -0.44
C ASP A 59 -17.59 -5.56 0.59
N THR A 60 -17.89 -4.28 0.32
CA THR A 60 -18.67 -3.46 1.24
C THR A 60 -20.13 -3.88 1.31
N SER A 61 -20.59 -4.77 0.43
CA SER A 61 -21.94 -5.35 0.52
C SER A 61 -22.01 -6.51 1.52
N SER A 62 -20.87 -7.01 1.99
CA SER A 62 -20.78 -8.08 2.98
C SER A 62 -20.80 -7.50 4.40
N ASN A 63 -21.43 -8.26 5.34
CA ASN A 63 -21.39 -7.92 6.76
C ASN A 63 -20.09 -8.36 7.43
N LEU A 64 -19.26 -9.15 6.73
CA LEU A 64 -17.98 -9.62 7.28
C LEU A 64 -16.88 -8.60 6.99
N PRO A 65 -15.97 -8.37 7.95
CA PRO A 65 -14.85 -7.47 7.71
C PRO A 65 -13.84 -8.08 6.73
N HIS A 66 -13.23 -7.21 5.92
CA HIS A 66 -12.15 -7.56 4.99
C HIS A 66 -12.51 -8.70 4.02
N THR A 67 -13.78 -8.80 3.64
CA THR A 67 -14.19 -9.72 2.59
C THR A 67 -13.56 -9.30 1.27
N ILE A 68 -13.16 -10.29 0.45
CA ILE A 68 -12.50 -10.02 -0.82
C ILE A 68 -13.40 -9.16 -1.70
N PRO A 69 -12.93 -8.01 -2.19
CA PRO A 69 -13.73 -7.18 -3.11
C PRO A 69 -13.92 -7.91 -4.44
N THR A 70 -15.00 -7.56 -5.14
CA THR A 70 -15.12 -8.00 -6.53
C THR A 70 -14.05 -7.29 -7.38
N LYS A 71 -13.79 -7.85 -8.56
CA LYS A 71 -12.86 -7.22 -9.51
C LYS A 71 -13.23 -5.77 -9.78
N ASN A 72 -14.51 -5.50 -10.02
CA ASN A 72 -14.98 -4.14 -10.32
C ASN A 72 -14.80 -3.21 -9.13
N GLN A 73 -15.07 -3.66 -7.92
CA GLN A 73 -14.85 -2.87 -6.71
C GLN A 73 -13.37 -2.53 -6.54
N PHE A 74 -12.51 -3.53 -6.74
CA PHE A 74 -11.06 -3.34 -6.63
C PHE A 74 -10.57 -2.33 -7.67
N GLU A 75 -10.93 -2.52 -8.93
CA GLU A 75 -10.51 -1.63 -10.02
C GLU A 75 -10.99 -0.20 -9.79
N PHE A 76 -12.23 -0.03 -9.34
CA PHE A 76 -12.78 1.30 -9.04
C PHE A 76 -11.94 2.01 -7.99
N ASN A 77 -11.60 1.32 -6.90
CA ASN A 77 -10.79 1.92 -5.85
C ASN A 77 -9.36 2.24 -6.32
N MET A 78 -8.78 1.37 -7.16
CA MET A 78 -7.42 1.60 -7.67
C MET A 78 -7.38 2.78 -8.64
N GLN A 79 -8.41 2.93 -9.48
CA GLN A 79 -8.51 4.07 -10.37
C GLN A 79 -8.61 5.39 -9.60
N LYS A 80 -9.32 5.41 -8.46
CA LYS A 80 -9.40 6.59 -7.61
C LYS A 80 -8.04 6.99 -7.05
N LEU A 81 -7.15 6.04 -6.86
CA LEU A 81 -5.79 6.28 -6.41
C LEU A 81 -4.82 6.63 -7.56
N GLY A 82 -5.32 6.65 -8.80
CA GLY A 82 -4.48 6.95 -9.94
C GLY A 82 -3.63 5.79 -10.42
N ILE A 83 -3.97 4.57 -10.02
CA ILE A 83 -3.22 3.37 -10.41
C ILE A 83 -3.76 2.85 -11.74
N ASN A 84 -2.86 2.54 -12.66
CA ASN A 84 -3.20 1.90 -13.93
C ASN A 84 -2.40 0.60 -14.09
N ASN A 85 -2.62 -0.10 -15.20
CA ASN A 85 -2.00 -1.40 -15.44
C ASN A 85 -0.47 -1.33 -15.54
N ASP A 86 0.09 -0.17 -15.88
CA ASP A 86 1.52 0.03 -16.03
C ASP A 86 2.20 0.49 -14.74
N SER A 87 1.43 0.79 -13.70
CA SER A 87 1.98 1.27 -12.45
C SER A 87 2.77 0.18 -11.73
N HIS A 88 3.96 0.53 -11.23
CA HIS A 88 4.66 -0.26 -10.24
C HIS A 88 4.16 0.15 -8.86
N VAL A 89 3.42 -0.71 -8.21
CA VAL A 89 2.85 -0.42 -6.89
C VAL A 89 3.81 -0.92 -5.82
N ILE A 90 4.18 -0.03 -4.90
CA ILE A 90 5.02 -0.36 -3.76
C ILE A 90 4.20 -0.13 -2.50
N ILE A 91 4.05 -1.19 -1.71
CA ILE A 91 3.18 -1.19 -0.53
C ILE A 91 4.03 -1.24 0.72
N TYR A 92 3.68 -0.43 1.71
CA TYR A 92 4.31 -0.49 3.02
C TYR A 92 3.27 -0.38 4.13
N SER A 93 3.70 -0.66 5.35
CA SER A 93 2.92 -0.36 6.54
C SER A 93 3.82 0.28 7.59
N MET A 94 3.19 0.87 8.61
CA MET A 94 3.94 1.54 9.69
C MET A 94 4.72 0.53 10.52
N ASP A 95 4.19 -0.69 10.70
CA ASP A 95 4.76 -1.72 11.56
C ASP A 95 5.37 -2.85 10.72
N GLY A 96 6.61 -2.66 10.26
CA GLY A 96 7.32 -3.70 9.51
C GLY A 96 6.60 -4.09 8.23
N ILE A 97 6.36 -5.38 8.02
CA ILE A 97 5.57 -5.86 6.89
C ILE A 97 4.07 -5.65 7.16
N GLY A 98 3.66 -5.86 8.42
CA GLY A 98 2.30 -5.55 8.88
C GLY A 98 1.20 -6.12 8.02
N THR A 99 0.29 -5.27 7.57
CA THR A 99 -0.86 -5.64 6.75
C THR A 99 -0.59 -5.50 5.25
N SER A 100 0.64 -5.17 4.85
CA SER A 100 1.00 -5.06 3.43
C SER A 100 0.73 -6.32 2.61
N PRO A 101 0.94 -7.55 3.14
CA PRO A 101 0.65 -8.76 2.36
C PRO A 101 -0.80 -8.87 1.89
N ARG A 102 -1.76 -8.35 2.67
CA ARG A 102 -3.17 -8.34 2.27
C ARG A 102 -3.36 -7.53 0.99
N ALA A 103 -2.81 -6.32 0.95
CA ALA A 103 -2.91 -5.46 -0.23
C ALA A 103 -2.15 -6.09 -1.41
N TRP A 104 -0.93 -6.57 -1.18
CA TRP A 104 -0.13 -7.24 -2.21
C TRP A 104 -0.90 -8.40 -2.84
N TRP A 105 -1.53 -9.22 -2.00
CA TRP A 105 -2.29 -10.37 -2.48
C TRP A 105 -3.47 -9.95 -3.35
N LEU A 106 -4.18 -8.88 -3.00
CA LEU A 106 -5.29 -8.39 -3.80
C LEU A 106 -4.83 -7.93 -5.19
N PHE A 107 -3.70 -7.23 -5.27
CA PHE A 107 -3.13 -6.86 -6.57
C PHE A 107 -2.82 -8.11 -7.41
N ARG A 108 -2.20 -9.10 -6.80
CA ARG A 108 -1.87 -10.35 -7.50
C ARG A 108 -3.12 -11.12 -7.92
N LEU A 109 -4.13 -11.15 -7.07
CA LEU A 109 -5.41 -11.81 -7.37
C LEU A 109 -6.03 -11.24 -8.64
N TYR A 110 -5.99 -9.92 -8.79
CA TYR A 110 -6.54 -9.24 -9.96
C TYR A 110 -5.49 -8.96 -11.04
N LYS A 111 -4.43 -9.76 -11.04
CA LYS A 111 -3.42 -9.85 -12.12
C LYS A 111 -2.57 -8.60 -12.31
N HIS A 112 -2.46 -7.77 -11.31
CA HIS A 112 -1.49 -6.68 -11.31
C HIS A 112 -0.14 -7.22 -10.84
N LYS A 113 0.75 -7.50 -11.80
CA LYS A 113 2.00 -8.24 -11.52
C LYS A 113 3.10 -7.37 -10.91
N ASN A 114 3.12 -6.10 -11.27
CA ASN A 114 4.22 -5.21 -10.85
C ASN A 114 3.89 -4.57 -9.49
N VAL A 115 3.99 -5.38 -8.45
CA VAL A 115 3.69 -4.98 -7.08
C VAL A 115 4.74 -5.54 -6.13
N SER A 116 5.22 -4.70 -5.22
CA SER A 116 6.26 -5.04 -4.25
C SER A 116 5.85 -4.56 -2.85
N VAL A 117 6.43 -5.19 -1.83
CA VAL A 117 6.24 -4.79 -0.43
C VAL A 117 7.57 -4.29 0.12
N LEU A 118 7.55 -3.12 0.77
CA LEU A 118 8.74 -2.56 1.41
C LEU A 118 9.11 -3.40 2.62
N ASN A 119 10.27 -4.03 2.56
CA ASN A 119 10.77 -4.84 3.67
C ASN A 119 11.08 -3.95 4.87
N GLY A 120 10.46 -4.26 6.01
CA GLY A 120 10.62 -3.49 7.23
C GLY A 120 9.77 -2.24 7.34
N GLY A 121 8.99 -1.90 6.31
CA GLY A 121 8.03 -0.81 6.35
C GLY A 121 8.62 0.54 6.72
N MET A 122 7.84 1.35 7.43
CA MET A 122 8.26 2.69 7.84
C MET A 122 9.54 2.68 8.69
N LYS A 123 9.72 1.67 9.55
CA LYS A 123 10.92 1.59 10.37
C LYS A 123 12.19 1.49 9.53
N ALA A 124 12.15 0.64 8.49
CA ALA A 124 13.31 0.50 7.59
C ALA A 124 13.57 1.79 6.81
N TRP A 125 12.51 2.46 6.38
CA TRP A 125 12.64 3.75 5.70
C TRP A 125 13.30 4.79 6.60
N LYS A 126 12.84 4.92 7.85
CA LYS A 126 13.40 5.89 8.79
C LYS A 126 14.86 5.59 9.15
N ALA A 127 15.25 4.32 9.14
CA ALA A 127 16.62 3.92 9.49
C ALA A 127 17.66 4.39 8.49
N ILE A 128 17.28 4.65 7.24
CA ILE A 128 18.21 5.08 6.17
C ILE A 128 18.06 6.55 5.80
N ASN A 129 17.12 7.23 6.42
CA ASN A 129 16.81 8.62 6.08
C ASN A 129 17.39 9.59 7.08
#